data_fce29bd789d016aa388147f20e1ca92c
#
_entry.id   fce29bd789d016aa388147f20e1ca92c
#
_cell.length_a   1.000
_cell.length_b   1.000
_cell.length_c   1.000
_cell.angle_alpha   90.00
_cell.angle_beta   90.00
_cell.angle_gamma   90.00
#
_symmetry.space_group_name_H-M   'P 1'
#
loop_
_entity.id
_entity.type
_entity.pdbx_description
1 polymer ?
#
loop_
_entity_poly.entity_id
_entity_poly.type
_entity_poly.pdbx_seq_one_letter_code
_entity_poly.pdbx_strand_id
1 'polypeptide(L)'
;MQYPQVLEGLGFSTKEIYIYTALLELETATASDISKKTDINRTSCYDVLSALIKRGLISKIVKKKKTYFQATDPRKLINYLDREKEEACNKIEKRKKQVSEIMPELRSLFNPSMNKPKVEYYEGEKGMREAYEDTLTADKVYYAYANIETMHQGLPNFFPDYYERRVKAKILGKGIFPKNKITLERLKHNKEELRESIVFGDEDITYSPEVIIYNNKILIASWKEKIAIIIESKELANLQKIIYNQLWTSLQKDPNNIISLLN
;
A
#
# COMPACT_ATOMS: atom_id res chain seq x y z
N MET A 1 10.11 29.70 15.75
CA MET A 1 9.27 28.64 16.31
C MET A 1 8.56 27.93 15.16
N GLN A 2 8.59 26.58 15.09
CA GLN A 2 8.03 25.80 13.94
C GLN A 2 6.54 25.45 14.05
N TYR A 3 5.89 25.76 15.19
CA TYR A 3 4.51 25.32 15.43
C TYR A 3 3.46 25.91 14.48
N PRO A 4 3.54 27.13 13.95
CA PRO A 4 2.54 27.63 13.01
C PRO A 4 2.46 26.81 11.73
N GLN A 5 3.62 26.46 11.15
CA GLN A 5 3.69 25.62 9.94
C GLN A 5 3.14 24.21 10.17
N VAL A 6 3.38 23.64 11.35
CA VAL A 6 2.81 22.33 11.72
C VAL A 6 1.30 22.42 11.83
N LEU A 7 0.75 23.46 12.48
CA LEU A 7 -0.70 23.66 12.60
C LEU A 7 -1.37 23.93 11.23
N GLU A 8 -0.71 24.69 10.34
CA GLU A 8 -1.17 24.83 8.95
C GLU A 8 -1.24 23.48 8.22
N GLY A 9 -0.22 22.64 8.38
CA GLY A 9 -0.20 21.28 7.87
C GLY A 9 -1.33 20.39 8.40
N LEU A 10 -1.86 20.72 9.58
CA LEU A 10 -3.06 20.09 10.18
C LEU A 10 -4.38 20.72 9.71
N GLY A 11 -4.34 21.60 8.71
CA GLY A 11 -5.53 22.25 8.15
C GLY A 11 -6.10 23.38 9.01
N PHE A 12 -5.27 24.02 9.86
CA PHE A 12 -5.66 25.23 10.56
C PHE A 12 -5.47 26.45 9.63
N SER A 13 -6.46 27.29 9.57
CA SER A 13 -6.30 28.61 8.95
C SER A 13 -5.42 29.50 9.83
N THR A 14 -4.79 30.51 9.23
CA THR A 14 -3.95 31.50 9.96
C THR A 14 -4.73 32.14 11.14
N LYS A 15 -6.01 32.43 10.97
CA LYS A 15 -6.86 32.97 12.05
C LYS A 15 -7.09 31.96 13.19
N GLU A 16 -7.26 30.67 12.87
CA GLU A 16 -7.39 29.63 13.88
C GLU A 16 -6.11 29.47 14.69
N ILE A 17 -4.96 29.55 14.04
CA ILE A 17 -3.65 29.50 14.71
C ILE A 17 -3.51 30.66 15.70
N TYR A 18 -3.76 31.89 15.26
CA TYR A 18 -3.64 33.07 16.13
C TYR A 18 -4.60 33.00 17.32
N ILE A 19 -5.86 32.63 17.12
CA ILE A 19 -6.84 32.52 18.21
C ILE A 19 -6.49 31.39 19.17
N TYR A 20 -6.10 30.21 18.65
CA TYR A 20 -5.74 29.07 19.46
C TYR A 20 -4.50 29.36 20.33
N THR A 21 -3.45 29.92 19.74
CA THR A 21 -2.22 30.28 20.47
C THR A 21 -2.46 31.39 21.47
N ALA A 22 -3.27 32.42 21.13
CA ALA A 22 -3.65 33.44 22.08
C ALA A 22 -4.39 32.89 23.30
N LEU A 23 -5.26 31.87 23.10
CA LEU A 23 -5.96 31.20 24.21
C LEU A 23 -5.05 30.29 25.05
N LEU A 24 -4.01 29.71 24.46
CA LEU A 24 -3.00 28.99 25.25
C LEU A 24 -2.22 29.92 26.18
N GLU A 25 -1.97 31.16 25.74
CA GLU A 25 -1.27 32.17 26.55
C GLU A 25 -2.18 32.84 27.58
N LEU A 26 -3.45 33.07 27.26
CA LEU A 26 -4.41 33.77 28.13
C LEU A 26 -5.10 32.86 29.13
N GLU A 27 -4.90 31.53 29.00
CA GLU A 27 -5.59 30.46 29.76
C GLU A 27 -7.12 30.51 29.62
N THR A 28 -7.73 31.66 29.94
CA THR A 28 -9.18 31.90 29.83
C THR A 28 -9.45 33.34 29.41
N ALA A 29 -10.20 33.53 28.32
CA ALA A 29 -10.46 34.88 27.79
C ALA A 29 -11.87 34.99 27.20
N THR A 30 -12.39 36.24 27.13
CA THR A 30 -13.62 36.55 26.37
C THR A 30 -13.26 36.75 24.88
N ALA A 31 -14.27 36.70 24.00
CA ALA A 31 -14.06 37.00 22.59
C ALA A 31 -13.51 38.42 22.35
N SER A 32 -13.79 39.37 23.25
CA SER A 32 -13.25 40.74 23.21
C SER A 32 -11.77 40.77 23.56
N ASP A 33 -11.31 40.01 24.52
CA ASP A 33 -9.90 39.92 24.92
C ASP A 33 -9.08 39.27 23.80
N ILE A 34 -9.62 38.22 23.21
CA ILE A 34 -9.02 37.51 22.06
C ILE A 34 -8.91 38.47 20.86
N SER A 35 -9.99 39.17 20.52
CA SER A 35 -10.03 40.15 19.45
C SER A 35 -8.94 41.24 19.60
N LYS A 36 -8.77 41.75 20.80
CA LYS A 36 -7.71 42.74 21.10
C LYS A 36 -6.31 42.19 20.98
N LYS A 37 -6.10 40.91 21.40
CA LYS A 37 -4.79 40.27 21.36
C LYS A 37 -4.36 39.85 19.97
N THR A 38 -5.31 39.45 19.13
CA THR A 38 -5.05 38.89 17.79
C THR A 38 -5.27 39.88 16.64
N ASP A 39 -5.80 41.07 16.93
CA ASP A 39 -6.24 42.04 15.94
C ASP A 39 -7.28 41.49 14.93
N ILE A 40 -8.01 40.45 15.33
CA ILE A 40 -9.11 39.85 14.55
C ILE A 40 -10.42 40.44 15.06
N ASN A 41 -11.29 40.85 14.13
CA ASN A 41 -12.57 41.44 14.53
C ASN A 41 -13.44 40.42 15.33
N ARG A 42 -14.25 40.93 16.25
CA ARG A 42 -15.00 40.10 17.21
C ARG A 42 -15.94 39.08 16.55
N THR A 43 -16.56 39.43 15.42
CA THR A 43 -17.46 38.52 14.69
C THR A 43 -16.68 37.33 14.15
N SER A 44 -15.55 37.56 13.46
CA SER A 44 -14.67 36.49 12.99
C SER A 44 -14.11 35.66 14.14
N CYS A 45 -13.87 36.24 15.33
CA CYS A 45 -13.44 35.46 16.50
C CYS A 45 -14.50 34.43 16.89
N TYR A 46 -15.79 34.75 16.87
CA TYR A 46 -16.85 33.79 17.21
C TYR A 46 -16.92 32.62 16.21
N ASP A 47 -16.76 32.90 14.91
CA ASP A 47 -16.77 31.87 13.86
C ASP A 47 -15.61 30.89 14.06
N VAL A 48 -14.42 31.42 14.28
CA VAL A 48 -13.20 30.62 14.53
C VAL A 48 -13.30 29.84 15.84
N LEU A 49 -13.76 30.48 16.92
CA LEU A 49 -13.98 29.81 18.21
C LEU A 49 -14.96 28.67 18.08
N SER A 50 -16.04 28.87 17.30
CA SER A 50 -17.04 27.81 17.03
C SER A 50 -16.41 26.62 16.29
N ALA A 51 -15.54 26.88 15.31
CA ALA A 51 -14.83 25.84 14.58
C ALA A 51 -13.85 25.06 15.50
N LEU A 52 -13.09 25.76 16.31
CA LEU A 52 -12.14 25.15 17.25
C LEU A 52 -12.83 24.37 18.39
N ILE A 53 -14.04 24.79 18.80
CA ILE A 53 -14.89 24.05 19.74
C ILE A 53 -15.35 22.73 19.10
N LYS A 54 -15.83 22.76 17.85
CA LYS A 54 -16.22 21.54 17.11
C LYS A 54 -15.07 20.54 16.99
N ARG A 55 -13.86 21.03 16.82
CA ARG A 55 -12.64 20.20 16.83
C ARG A 55 -12.28 19.68 18.23
N GLY A 56 -12.91 20.21 19.32
CA GLY A 56 -12.62 19.85 20.71
C GLY A 56 -11.34 20.44 21.28
N LEU A 57 -10.78 21.47 20.63
CA LEU A 57 -9.55 22.13 20.99
C LEU A 57 -9.73 23.34 21.93
N ILE A 58 -10.99 23.82 22.03
CA ILE A 58 -11.40 24.93 22.90
C ILE A 58 -12.67 24.51 23.62
N SER A 59 -12.82 24.93 24.86
CA SER A 59 -14.04 24.82 25.66
C SER A 59 -14.68 26.19 25.90
N LYS A 60 -16.00 26.19 26.07
CA LYS A 60 -16.82 27.38 26.37
C LYS A 60 -17.32 27.30 27.81
N ILE A 61 -17.10 28.35 28.59
CA ILE A 61 -17.51 28.44 29.97
C ILE A 61 -18.35 29.73 30.16
N VAL A 62 -19.51 29.62 30.80
CA VAL A 62 -20.36 30.78 31.12
C VAL A 62 -20.24 31.10 32.57
N LYS A 63 -19.72 32.29 32.92
CA LYS A 63 -19.61 32.81 34.30
C LYS A 63 -20.20 34.21 34.39
N LYS A 64 -21.07 34.48 35.36
CA LYS A 64 -21.65 35.81 35.64
C LYS A 64 -22.20 36.48 34.35
N LYS A 65 -22.98 35.76 33.56
CA LYS A 65 -23.58 36.21 32.28
C LYS A 65 -22.54 36.58 31.17
N LYS A 66 -21.28 36.22 31.34
CA LYS A 66 -20.22 36.40 30.33
C LYS A 66 -19.75 35.03 29.84
N THR A 67 -19.45 34.96 28.55
CA THR A 67 -18.90 33.77 27.91
C THR A 67 -17.37 33.88 27.87
N TYR A 68 -16.72 32.89 28.41
CA TYR A 68 -15.26 32.72 28.36
C TYR A 68 -14.92 31.51 27.51
N PHE A 69 -13.77 31.55 26.91
CA PHE A 69 -13.18 30.48 26.11
C PHE A 69 -11.84 30.07 26.73
N GLN A 70 -11.56 28.78 26.68
CA GLN A 70 -10.32 28.22 27.23
C GLN A 70 -9.79 27.18 26.25
N ALA A 71 -8.50 27.24 25.91
CA ALA A 71 -7.85 26.17 25.16
C ALA A 71 -7.85 24.88 26.00
N THR A 72 -8.11 23.75 25.36
CA THR A 72 -7.93 22.44 25.99
C THR A 72 -6.44 22.08 25.96
N ASP A 73 -6.07 21.05 26.73
CA ASP A 73 -4.69 20.54 26.71
C ASP A 73 -4.22 20.27 25.28
N PRO A 74 -3.05 20.82 24.85
CA PRO A 74 -2.52 20.60 23.49
C PRO A 74 -2.37 19.14 23.07
N ARG A 75 -2.23 18.20 24.04
CA ARG A 75 -2.21 16.77 23.76
C ARG A 75 -3.49 16.28 23.06
N LYS A 76 -4.59 17.01 23.19
CA LYS A 76 -5.85 16.72 22.48
C LYS A 76 -5.76 16.92 20.96
N LEU A 77 -4.71 17.58 20.45
CA LEU A 77 -4.43 17.60 19.00
C LEU A 77 -4.19 16.20 18.43
N ILE A 78 -3.55 15.32 19.20
CA ILE A 78 -3.37 13.91 18.82
C ILE A 78 -4.74 13.20 18.70
N ASN A 79 -5.59 13.35 19.74
CA ASN A 79 -6.92 12.76 19.73
C ASN A 79 -7.81 13.30 18.59
N TYR A 80 -7.59 14.56 18.19
CA TYR A 80 -8.26 15.15 17.05
C TYR A 80 -7.84 14.44 15.74
N LEU A 81 -6.53 14.22 15.55
CA LEU A 81 -6.00 13.50 14.39
C LEU A 81 -6.45 12.03 14.34
N ASP A 82 -6.52 11.37 15.48
CA ASP A 82 -7.02 9.99 15.55
C ASP A 82 -8.47 9.90 15.08
N ARG A 83 -9.32 10.86 15.48
CA ARG A 83 -10.71 10.95 14.98
C ARG A 83 -10.78 11.23 13.49
N GLU A 84 -10.00 12.18 12.96
CA GLU A 84 -9.96 12.45 11.52
C GLU A 84 -9.54 11.23 10.71
N LYS A 85 -8.55 10.49 11.21
CA LYS A 85 -8.11 9.23 10.60
C LYS A 85 -9.25 8.21 10.56
N GLU A 86 -9.96 8.03 11.68
CA GLU A 86 -11.08 7.09 11.78
C GLU A 86 -12.23 7.49 10.84
N GLU A 87 -12.60 8.77 10.80
CA GLU A 87 -13.63 9.31 9.90
C GLU A 87 -13.24 9.13 8.42
N ALA A 88 -11.97 9.38 8.08
CA ALA A 88 -11.45 9.19 6.73
C ALA A 88 -11.46 7.70 6.33
N CYS A 89 -11.05 6.80 7.22
CA CYS A 89 -11.11 5.35 7.00
C CYS A 89 -12.56 4.90 6.77
N ASN A 90 -13.49 5.30 7.63
CA ASN A 90 -14.91 4.94 7.51
C ASN A 90 -15.53 5.45 6.20
N LYS A 91 -15.15 6.66 5.78
CA LYS A 91 -15.59 7.23 4.50
C LYS A 91 -15.08 6.44 3.29
N ILE A 92 -13.83 6.00 3.34
CA ILE A 92 -13.23 5.19 2.28
C ILE A 92 -13.88 3.81 2.23
N GLU A 93 -14.07 3.14 3.37
CA GLU A 93 -14.72 1.83 3.42
C GLU A 93 -16.17 1.88 2.90
N LYS A 94 -16.93 2.95 3.23
CA LYS A 94 -18.25 3.16 2.67
C LYS A 94 -18.22 3.29 1.15
N ARG A 95 -17.25 4.04 0.60
CA ARG A 95 -17.08 4.19 -0.85
C ARG A 95 -16.70 2.87 -1.52
N LYS A 96 -15.80 2.10 -0.93
CA LYS A 96 -15.44 0.76 -1.42
C LYS A 96 -16.66 -0.16 -1.51
N LYS A 97 -17.51 -0.16 -0.46
CA LYS A 97 -18.74 -0.94 -0.46
C LYS A 97 -19.66 -0.53 -1.61
N GLN A 98 -19.88 0.78 -1.81
CA GLN A 98 -20.68 1.29 -2.92
C GLN A 98 -20.14 0.85 -4.29
N VAL A 99 -18.81 0.92 -4.48
CA VAL A 99 -18.18 0.44 -5.72
C VAL A 99 -18.38 -1.07 -5.88
N SER A 100 -18.25 -1.85 -4.81
CA SER A 100 -18.47 -3.30 -4.85
C SER A 100 -19.91 -3.66 -5.23
N GLU A 101 -20.88 -2.88 -4.80
CA GLU A 101 -22.30 -3.07 -5.12
C GLU A 101 -22.61 -2.88 -6.61
N ILE A 102 -21.95 -1.90 -7.27
CA ILE A 102 -22.14 -1.62 -8.70
C ILE A 102 -21.17 -2.41 -9.61
N MET A 103 -20.22 -3.14 -9.04
CA MET A 103 -19.21 -3.88 -9.80
C MET A 103 -19.78 -4.91 -10.80
N PRO A 104 -20.86 -5.69 -10.48
CA PRO A 104 -21.47 -6.59 -11.45
C PRO A 104 -22.00 -5.85 -12.68
N GLU A 105 -22.59 -4.68 -12.48
CA GLU A 105 -23.14 -3.82 -13.53
C GLU A 105 -22.02 -3.28 -14.43
N LEU A 106 -20.97 -2.74 -13.83
CA LEU A 106 -19.78 -2.29 -14.56
C LEU A 106 -19.09 -3.42 -15.34
N ARG A 107 -19.02 -4.62 -14.76
CA ARG A 107 -18.50 -5.82 -15.43
C ARG A 107 -19.36 -6.23 -16.63
N SER A 108 -20.68 -6.06 -16.58
CA SER A 108 -21.55 -6.36 -17.73
C SER A 108 -21.36 -5.40 -18.90
N LEU A 109 -20.98 -4.17 -18.61
CA LEU A 109 -20.64 -3.14 -19.62
C LEU A 109 -19.24 -3.35 -20.19
N PHE A 110 -18.33 -3.87 -19.37
CA PHE A 110 -16.98 -4.23 -19.76
C PHE A 110 -16.98 -5.59 -20.45
N ASN A 111 -17.30 -5.60 -21.75
CA ASN A 111 -17.34 -6.79 -22.58
C ASN A 111 -15.95 -7.02 -23.22
N PRO A 112 -15.03 -7.77 -22.56
CA PRO A 112 -13.89 -8.28 -23.29
C PRO A 112 -14.47 -9.33 -24.26
N SER A 113 -14.22 -9.15 -25.56
CA SER A 113 -14.60 -10.15 -26.56
C SER A 113 -14.10 -11.52 -26.08
N MET A 114 -15.01 -12.48 -25.85
CA MET A 114 -14.76 -13.75 -25.17
C MET A 114 -13.62 -14.62 -25.77
N ASN A 115 -13.05 -14.22 -26.90
CA ASN A 115 -12.05 -14.99 -27.64
C ASN A 115 -10.70 -14.27 -27.85
N LYS A 116 -10.48 -13.10 -27.22
CA LYS A 116 -9.16 -12.44 -27.32
C LYS A 116 -8.45 -12.50 -25.97
N PRO A 117 -7.12 -12.80 -25.96
CA PRO A 117 -6.33 -12.68 -24.74
C PRO A 117 -6.43 -11.25 -24.19
N LYS A 118 -6.70 -11.12 -22.90
CA LYS A 118 -6.63 -9.83 -22.22
C LYS A 118 -5.16 -9.53 -21.94
N VAL A 119 -4.69 -8.34 -22.34
CA VAL A 119 -3.32 -7.90 -22.09
C VAL A 119 -3.39 -6.60 -21.30
N GLU A 120 -2.75 -6.58 -20.14
CA GLU A 120 -2.63 -5.40 -19.28
C GLU A 120 -1.16 -5.01 -19.20
N TYR A 121 -0.90 -3.71 -19.32
CA TYR A 121 0.43 -3.13 -19.27
C TYR A 121 0.56 -2.25 -18.03
N TYR A 122 1.68 -2.40 -17.32
CA TYR A 122 2.00 -1.69 -16.08
C TYR A 122 3.38 -1.07 -16.20
N GLU A 123 3.52 0.19 -15.76
CA GLU A 123 4.77 0.95 -15.87
C GLU A 123 5.15 1.60 -14.54
N GLY A 124 6.45 1.69 -14.30
CA GLY A 124 7.03 2.28 -13.10
C GLY A 124 6.80 1.42 -11.84
N GLU A 125 7.34 1.88 -10.73
CA GLU A 125 7.27 1.12 -9.46
C GLU A 125 5.83 0.87 -8.98
N LYS A 126 4.95 1.84 -9.17
CA LYS A 126 3.53 1.70 -8.80
C LYS A 126 2.85 0.62 -9.64
N GLY A 127 3.04 0.67 -10.96
CA GLY A 127 2.48 -0.34 -11.86
C GLY A 127 3.04 -1.73 -11.60
N MET A 128 4.36 -1.84 -11.35
CA MET A 128 4.99 -3.12 -10.97
C MET A 128 4.37 -3.70 -9.69
N ARG A 129 4.11 -2.86 -8.67
CA ARG A 129 3.42 -3.29 -7.44
C ARG A 129 2.01 -3.79 -7.74
N GLU A 130 1.24 -3.07 -8.52
CA GLU A 130 -0.12 -3.46 -8.92
C GLU A 130 -0.13 -4.81 -9.67
N ALA A 131 0.82 -5.02 -10.60
CA ALA A 131 0.96 -6.31 -11.30
C ALA A 131 1.29 -7.47 -10.34
N TYR A 132 2.14 -7.22 -9.34
CA TYR A 132 2.45 -8.23 -8.32
C TYR A 132 1.28 -8.52 -7.38
N GLU A 133 0.48 -7.52 -7.04
CA GLU A 133 -0.75 -7.73 -6.26
C GLU A 133 -1.70 -8.71 -6.96
N ASP A 134 -1.78 -8.67 -8.29
CA ASP A 134 -2.62 -9.61 -9.04
C ASP A 134 -2.18 -11.08 -8.86
N THR A 135 -0.90 -11.33 -8.62
CA THR A 135 -0.41 -12.71 -8.36
C THR A 135 -0.94 -13.32 -7.06
N LEU A 136 -1.38 -12.48 -6.10
CA LEU A 136 -2.04 -12.93 -4.87
C LEU A 136 -3.47 -13.45 -5.12
N THR A 137 -3.97 -13.35 -6.36
CA THR A 137 -5.22 -13.99 -6.79
C THR A 137 -5.03 -15.44 -7.25
N ALA A 138 -3.81 -15.99 -7.22
CA ALA A 138 -3.55 -17.38 -7.54
C ALA A 138 -4.34 -18.32 -6.61
N ASP A 139 -4.98 -19.34 -7.16
CA ASP A 139 -5.84 -20.25 -6.39
C ASP A 139 -5.07 -21.02 -5.31
N LYS A 140 -3.92 -21.60 -5.64
CA LYS A 140 -3.09 -22.40 -4.71
C LYS A 140 -1.60 -22.32 -4.97
N VAL A 141 -1.20 -22.12 -6.23
CA VAL A 141 0.20 -22.19 -6.65
C VAL A 141 0.47 -21.26 -7.81
N TYR A 142 1.65 -20.65 -7.80
CA TYR A 142 2.23 -20.05 -8.98
C TYR A 142 3.60 -20.65 -9.30
N TYR A 143 4.01 -20.53 -10.56
CA TYR A 143 5.26 -21.02 -11.11
C TYR A 143 6.07 -19.84 -11.62
N ALA A 144 7.34 -19.74 -11.25
CA ALA A 144 8.16 -18.58 -11.60
C ALA A 144 9.53 -18.96 -12.15
N TYR A 145 9.93 -18.23 -13.20
CA TYR A 145 11.35 -18.07 -13.55
C TYR A 145 11.74 -16.67 -13.09
N ALA A 146 12.65 -16.55 -12.15
CA ALA A 146 12.93 -15.25 -11.54
C ALA A 146 14.38 -15.11 -11.12
N ASN A 147 14.85 -13.87 -11.02
CA ASN A 147 16.08 -13.54 -10.34
C ASN A 147 15.74 -12.69 -9.10
N ILE A 148 15.86 -13.31 -7.92
CA ILE A 148 15.50 -12.69 -6.64
C ILE A 148 16.25 -11.38 -6.41
N GLU A 149 17.50 -11.30 -6.84
CA GLU A 149 18.34 -10.11 -6.69
C GLU A 149 17.74 -8.92 -7.46
N THR A 150 17.41 -9.11 -8.74
CA THR A 150 16.84 -8.04 -9.58
C THR A 150 15.44 -7.63 -9.12
N MET A 151 14.64 -8.59 -8.61
CA MET A 151 13.33 -8.31 -8.01
C MET A 151 13.46 -7.35 -6.82
N HIS A 152 14.33 -7.69 -5.85
CA HIS A 152 14.52 -6.88 -4.64
C HIS A 152 15.13 -5.51 -4.94
N GLN A 153 16.01 -5.41 -5.94
CA GLN A 153 16.53 -4.13 -6.41
C GLN A 153 15.46 -3.27 -7.11
N GLY A 154 14.58 -3.92 -7.86
CA GLY A 154 13.51 -3.23 -8.62
C GLY A 154 12.41 -2.64 -7.76
N LEU A 155 12.03 -3.32 -6.67
CA LEU A 155 11.03 -2.87 -5.69
C LEU A 155 11.56 -2.99 -4.26
N PRO A 156 12.41 -2.07 -3.80
CA PRO A 156 12.92 -2.08 -2.44
C PRO A 156 11.78 -2.06 -1.40
N ASN A 157 11.93 -2.87 -0.34
CA ASN A 157 10.98 -2.98 0.78
C ASN A 157 9.57 -3.53 0.45
N PHE A 158 9.33 -3.99 -0.78
CA PHE A 158 8.03 -4.56 -1.15
C PHE A 158 7.92 -6.04 -0.81
N PHE A 159 8.94 -6.81 -1.12
CA PHE A 159 8.88 -8.28 -1.08
C PHE A 159 8.70 -8.91 0.30
N PRO A 160 9.26 -8.39 1.42
CA PRO A 160 9.00 -8.97 2.73
C PRO A 160 7.51 -9.03 3.07
N ASP A 161 6.80 -7.92 2.90
CA ASP A 161 5.35 -7.84 3.12
C ASP A 161 4.56 -8.71 2.11
N TYR A 162 4.96 -8.69 0.84
CA TYR A 162 4.35 -9.54 -0.20
C TYR A 162 4.46 -11.04 0.16
N TYR A 163 5.62 -11.51 0.63
CA TYR A 163 5.78 -12.91 1.00
C TYR A 163 4.88 -13.29 2.17
N GLU A 164 4.75 -12.45 3.18
CA GLU A 164 3.83 -12.69 4.29
C GLU A 164 2.38 -12.78 3.84
N ARG A 165 1.94 -11.88 2.96
CA ARG A 165 0.56 -11.87 2.42
C ARG A 165 0.30 -13.09 1.56
N ARG A 166 1.27 -13.53 0.77
CA ARG A 166 1.18 -14.75 -0.04
C ARG A 166 1.04 -16.01 0.84
N VAL A 167 1.83 -16.09 1.91
CA VAL A 167 1.75 -17.19 2.89
C VAL A 167 0.38 -17.20 3.60
N LYS A 168 -0.12 -16.02 4.02
CA LYS A 168 -1.47 -15.89 4.60
C LYS A 168 -2.56 -16.36 3.62
N ALA A 169 -2.40 -16.09 2.33
CA ALA A 169 -3.28 -16.56 1.27
C ALA A 169 -3.09 -18.07 0.93
N LYS A 170 -2.12 -18.76 1.57
CA LYS A 170 -1.78 -20.18 1.34
C LYS A 170 -1.38 -20.50 -0.10
N ILE A 171 -0.72 -19.56 -0.78
CA ILE A 171 -0.25 -19.70 -2.15
C ILE A 171 1.18 -20.25 -2.15
N LEU A 172 1.39 -21.46 -2.66
CA LEU A 172 2.69 -22.06 -2.86
C LEU A 172 3.42 -21.37 -4.02
N GLY A 173 4.65 -20.90 -3.80
CA GLY A 173 5.52 -20.44 -4.88
C GLY A 173 6.47 -21.56 -5.33
N LYS A 174 6.47 -21.89 -6.63
CA LYS A 174 7.47 -22.79 -7.22
C LYS A 174 8.39 -21.99 -8.12
N GLY A 175 9.64 -21.81 -7.71
CA GLY A 175 10.59 -20.91 -8.39
C GLY A 175 11.82 -21.61 -8.93
N ILE A 176 12.23 -21.23 -10.14
CA ILE A 176 13.49 -21.57 -10.76
C ILE A 176 14.35 -20.30 -10.76
N PHE A 177 15.52 -20.35 -10.13
CA PHE A 177 16.34 -19.17 -9.86
C PHE A 177 17.79 -19.40 -10.30
N PRO A 178 18.50 -18.37 -10.80
CA PRO A 178 19.93 -18.44 -11.02
C PRO A 178 20.67 -18.48 -9.69
N LYS A 179 21.83 -19.13 -9.69
CA LYS A 179 22.71 -19.20 -8.52
C LYS A 179 23.38 -17.84 -8.30
N ASN A 180 23.07 -17.20 -7.19
CA ASN A 180 23.76 -16.03 -6.68
C ASN A 180 23.63 -15.95 -5.16
N LYS A 181 24.39 -15.05 -4.53
CA LYS A 181 24.45 -14.92 -3.07
C LYS A 181 23.08 -14.67 -2.44
N ILE A 182 22.26 -13.82 -3.05
CA ILE A 182 20.94 -13.46 -2.54
C ILE A 182 19.98 -14.64 -2.67
N THR A 183 19.99 -15.34 -3.80
CA THR A 183 19.21 -16.57 -3.99
C THR A 183 19.53 -17.61 -2.92
N LEU A 184 20.82 -17.88 -2.68
CA LEU A 184 21.25 -18.87 -1.68
C LEU A 184 20.84 -18.49 -0.25
N GLU A 185 20.90 -17.21 0.09
CA GLU A 185 20.42 -16.73 1.38
C GLU A 185 18.90 -16.90 1.51
N ARG A 186 18.15 -16.58 0.46
CA ARG A 186 16.68 -16.69 0.44
C ARG A 186 16.17 -18.14 0.49
N LEU A 187 16.95 -19.13 0.08
CA LEU A 187 16.57 -20.54 0.21
C LEU A 187 16.31 -20.97 1.66
N LYS A 188 17.00 -20.36 2.62
CA LYS A 188 16.84 -20.64 4.06
C LYS A 188 15.40 -20.36 4.55
N HIS A 189 14.69 -19.48 3.88
CA HIS A 189 13.31 -19.07 4.22
C HIS A 189 12.24 -19.84 3.44
N ASN A 190 12.60 -20.83 2.63
CA ASN A 190 11.64 -21.53 1.76
C ASN A 190 10.45 -22.11 2.52
N LYS A 191 10.69 -22.74 3.68
CA LYS A 191 9.65 -23.35 4.50
C LYS A 191 8.70 -22.30 5.08
N GLU A 192 9.24 -21.23 5.64
CA GLU A 192 8.48 -20.15 6.25
C GLU A 192 7.67 -19.39 5.20
N GLU A 193 8.24 -19.25 4.00
CA GLU A 193 7.61 -18.54 2.88
C GLU A 193 6.80 -19.42 1.95
N LEU A 194 6.50 -20.66 2.31
CA LEU A 194 5.71 -21.58 1.49
C LEU A 194 6.22 -21.60 0.04
N ARG A 195 7.51 -21.93 -0.15
CA ARG A 195 8.19 -21.89 -1.44
C ARG A 195 9.01 -23.16 -1.69
N GLU A 196 8.89 -23.70 -2.89
CA GLU A 196 9.79 -24.71 -3.45
C GLU A 196 10.72 -24.03 -4.46
N SER A 197 11.99 -24.43 -4.47
CA SER A 197 13.00 -23.77 -5.29
C SER A 197 13.94 -24.76 -5.96
N ILE A 198 14.28 -24.49 -7.22
CA ILE A 198 15.45 -25.04 -7.88
C ILE A 198 16.39 -23.88 -8.21
N VAL A 199 17.64 -24.00 -7.76
CA VAL A 199 18.70 -23.06 -8.08
C VAL A 199 19.63 -23.73 -9.06
N PHE A 200 19.84 -23.11 -10.22
CA PHE A 200 20.57 -23.66 -11.33
C PHE A 200 21.69 -22.75 -11.82
N GLY A 201 22.62 -23.36 -12.55
CA GLY A 201 23.69 -22.70 -13.25
C GLY A 201 24.84 -22.24 -12.37
N ASP A 202 25.80 -21.59 -13.00
CA ASP A 202 26.96 -20.98 -12.37
C ASP A 202 26.66 -19.52 -11.99
N GLU A 203 27.52 -18.90 -11.20
CA GLU A 203 27.33 -17.53 -10.70
C GLU A 203 27.33 -16.46 -11.82
N ASP A 204 27.77 -16.81 -13.03
CA ASP A 204 27.82 -15.92 -14.19
C ASP A 204 26.49 -15.79 -14.95
N ILE A 205 25.49 -16.64 -14.63
CA ILE A 205 24.17 -16.56 -15.29
C ILE A 205 23.36 -15.43 -14.67
N THR A 206 23.23 -14.35 -15.42
CA THR A 206 22.44 -13.18 -15.00
C THR A 206 21.33 -12.88 -15.99
N TYR A 207 20.11 -12.74 -15.51
CA TYR A 207 18.96 -12.19 -16.28
C TYR A 207 18.11 -11.33 -15.36
N SER A 208 17.46 -10.33 -15.93
CA SER A 208 16.62 -9.40 -15.21
C SER A 208 15.12 -9.73 -15.30
N PRO A 209 14.60 -10.19 -16.46
CA PRO A 209 13.17 -10.48 -16.59
C PRO A 209 12.72 -11.62 -15.69
N GLU A 210 11.46 -11.56 -15.33
CA GLU A 210 10.74 -12.58 -14.57
C GLU A 210 9.48 -12.98 -15.29
N VAL A 211 9.11 -14.26 -15.19
CA VAL A 211 7.83 -14.78 -15.67
C VAL A 211 7.14 -15.52 -14.54
N ILE A 212 5.90 -15.16 -14.23
CA ILE A 212 5.06 -15.85 -13.25
C ILE A 212 3.83 -16.39 -13.96
N ILE A 213 3.53 -17.69 -13.75
CA ILE A 213 2.37 -18.37 -14.32
C ILE A 213 1.42 -18.76 -13.17
N TYR A 214 0.20 -18.28 -13.22
CA TYR A 214 -0.84 -18.57 -12.22
C TYR A 214 -2.23 -18.54 -12.84
N ASN A 215 -3.13 -19.41 -12.37
CA ASN A 215 -4.47 -19.55 -12.92
C ASN A 215 -4.43 -19.66 -14.47
N ASN A 216 -5.06 -18.72 -15.18
CA ASN A 216 -5.03 -18.56 -16.63
C ASN A 216 -4.18 -17.35 -17.06
N LYS A 217 -3.24 -16.91 -16.25
CA LYS A 217 -2.48 -15.69 -16.43
C LYS A 217 -0.97 -15.97 -16.51
N ILE A 218 -0.28 -15.12 -17.26
CA ILE A 218 1.17 -15.04 -17.32
C ILE A 218 1.53 -13.58 -17.03
N LEU A 219 2.28 -13.35 -15.96
CA LEU A 219 2.92 -12.07 -15.69
C LEU A 219 4.35 -12.14 -16.22
N ILE A 220 4.75 -11.15 -17.00
CA ILE A 220 6.13 -10.95 -17.47
C ILE A 220 6.58 -9.60 -16.93
N ALA A 221 7.65 -9.57 -16.14
CA ALA A 221 8.22 -8.35 -15.57
C ALA A 221 9.65 -8.11 -16.03
N SER A 222 9.94 -6.90 -16.49
CA SER A 222 11.30 -6.43 -16.75
C SER A 222 11.70 -5.44 -15.66
N TRP A 223 12.58 -5.89 -14.76
CA TRP A 223 12.99 -5.09 -13.61
C TRP A 223 13.86 -3.89 -13.97
N LYS A 224 14.67 -4.02 -15.04
CA LYS A 224 15.51 -2.92 -15.56
C LYS A 224 14.67 -1.80 -16.19
N GLU A 225 13.66 -2.18 -16.94
CA GLU A 225 12.78 -1.25 -17.66
C GLU A 225 11.64 -0.75 -16.80
N LYS A 226 11.42 -1.37 -15.61
CA LYS A 226 10.31 -1.10 -14.70
C LYS A 226 8.95 -1.21 -15.39
N ILE A 227 8.76 -2.30 -16.13
CA ILE A 227 7.50 -2.63 -16.80
C ILE A 227 7.04 -4.04 -16.43
N ALA A 228 5.73 -4.24 -16.40
CA ALA A 228 5.14 -5.57 -16.34
C ALA A 228 3.95 -5.70 -17.29
N ILE A 229 3.75 -6.91 -17.80
CA ILE A 229 2.63 -7.27 -18.68
C ILE A 229 1.95 -8.47 -18.07
N ILE A 230 0.62 -8.41 -17.94
CA ILE A 230 -0.20 -9.57 -17.58
C ILE A 230 -0.99 -9.98 -18.82
N ILE A 231 -0.83 -11.23 -19.23
CA ILE A 231 -1.58 -11.85 -20.33
C ILE A 231 -2.54 -12.86 -19.72
N GLU A 232 -3.84 -12.62 -19.84
CA GLU A 232 -4.88 -13.56 -19.41
C GLU A 232 -5.34 -14.37 -20.62
N SER A 233 -4.89 -15.63 -20.67
CA SER A 233 -5.22 -16.61 -21.71
C SER A 233 -4.99 -18.02 -21.18
N LYS A 234 -6.03 -18.82 -21.14
CA LYS A 234 -5.93 -20.22 -20.69
C LYS A 234 -4.97 -21.03 -21.56
N GLU A 235 -5.01 -20.84 -22.87
CA GLU A 235 -4.17 -21.55 -23.81
C GLU A 235 -2.69 -21.21 -23.63
N LEU A 236 -2.34 -19.91 -23.58
CA LEU A 236 -0.97 -19.46 -23.40
C LEU A 236 -0.43 -19.83 -22.02
N ALA A 237 -1.23 -19.68 -20.96
CA ALA A 237 -0.83 -20.06 -19.60
C ALA A 237 -0.58 -21.58 -19.50
N ASN A 238 -1.42 -22.41 -20.12
CA ASN A 238 -1.21 -23.86 -20.16
C ASN A 238 0.07 -24.24 -20.90
N LEU A 239 0.35 -23.61 -22.05
CA LEU A 239 1.61 -23.83 -22.78
C LEU A 239 2.82 -23.49 -21.93
N GLN A 240 2.81 -22.30 -21.30
CA GLN A 240 3.91 -21.88 -20.41
C GLN A 240 4.07 -22.83 -19.20
N LYS A 241 2.97 -23.33 -18.66
CA LYS A 241 3.03 -24.30 -17.56
C LYS A 241 3.63 -25.64 -17.99
N ILE A 242 3.35 -26.09 -19.21
CA ILE A 242 3.98 -27.29 -19.78
C ILE A 242 5.49 -27.09 -19.91
N ILE A 243 5.93 -25.97 -20.48
CA ILE A 243 7.35 -25.62 -20.62
C ILE A 243 8.02 -25.56 -19.23
N TYR A 244 7.38 -24.89 -18.27
CA TYR A 244 7.88 -24.82 -16.89
C TYR A 244 8.08 -26.20 -16.27
N ASN A 245 7.08 -27.09 -16.37
CA ASN A 245 7.15 -28.42 -15.79
C ASN A 245 8.23 -29.29 -16.42
N GLN A 246 8.45 -29.19 -17.73
CA GLN A 246 9.53 -29.89 -18.42
C GLN A 246 10.90 -29.39 -17.95
N LEU A 247 11.06 -28.07 -17.85
CA LEU A 247 12.29 -27.47 -17.32
C LEU A 247 12.52 -27.85 -15.87
N TRP A 248 11.49 -27.76 -15.02
CA TRP A 248 11.57 -28.17 -13.62
C TRP A 248 12.05 -29.61 -13.47
N THR A 249 11.44 -30.54 -14.20
CA THR A 249 11.80 -31.95 -14.19
C THR A 249 13.22 -32.21 -14.70
N SER A 250 13.65 -31.46 -15.72
CA SER A 250 15.02 -31.56 -16.25
C SER A 250 16.05 -31.08 -15.23
N LEU A 251 15.81 -29.91 -14.62
CA LEU A 251 16.72 -29.32 -13.63
C LEU A 251 16.79 -30.15 -12.34
N GLN A 252 15.72 -30.82 -11.95
CA GLN A 252 15.75 -31.74 -10.80
C GLN A 252 16.70 -32.93 -10.96
N LYS A 253 16.96 -33.35 -12.19
CA LYS A 253 17.84 -34.49 -12.48
C LYS A 253 19.33 -34.11 -12.52
N ASP A 254 19.64 -32.84 -12.62
CA ASP A 254 21.02 -32.36 -12.66
C ASP A 254 21.60 -32.27 -11.23
N PRO A 255 22.65 -33.04 -10.91
CA PRO A 255 23.24 -33.08 -9.58
C PRO A 255 23.93 -31.77 -9.18
N ASN A 256 24.21 -30.88 -10.12
CA ASN A 256 24.83 -29.58 -9.84
C ASN A 256 23.83 -28.53 -9.34
N ASN A 257 22.54 -28.80 -9.48
CA ASN A 257 21.49 -27.88 -9.05
C ASN A 257 21.16 -28.08 -7.57
N ILE A 258 20.74 -26.99 -6.92
CA ILE A 258 20.28 -27.03 -5.53
C ILE A 258 18.74 -27.11 -5.54
N ILE A 259 18.23 -28.18 -4.96
CA ILE A 259 16.79 -28.47 -4.91
C ILE A 259 16.31 -28.32 -3.46
N SER A 260 15.33 -27.47 -3.25
CA SER A 260 14.67 -27.25 -1.96
C SER A 260 13.16 -27.36 -2.11
N LEU A 261 12.61 -28.50 -1.69
CA LEU A 261 11.19 -28.82 -1.73
C LEU A 261 10.60 -28.77 -0.32
N LEU A 262 9.30 -28.54 -0.24
CA LEU A 262 8.53 -28.68 1.00
C LEU A 262 8.11 -30.15 1.13
N ASN A 263 8.57 -30.81 2.19
CA ASN A 263 8.16 -32.19 2.56
C ASN A 263 6.78 -32.18 3.22
#